data_6f00df0c59e4001a43ddeab457e19768
#
_entry.id   6f00df0c59e4001a43ddeab457e19768
#
_cell.length_a   1.000
_cell.length_b   1.000
_cell.length_c   1.000
_cell.angle_alpha   90.00
_cell.angle_beta   90.00
_cell.angle_gamma   90.00
#
_symmetry.space_group_name_H-M   'P 1'
#
loop_
_entity.id
_entity.type
_entity.pdbx_description
1 polymer ?
#
loop_
_entity_poly.entity_id
_entity_poly.type
_entity_poly.pdbx_seq_one_letter_code
_entity_poly.pdbx_strand_id
1 'polypeptide(L)'
;VWVGNPALIPDAVKRDYTLVLKGHIALACARFPKGTRGNQLDVLARQFLWAEGMTYGHGTGHGVGHFMGCHEGPQNIRTDNNPNPLQVGNICSDEPGLYRANEYGIRTENLIAVRECQNLGAHATGEKFLAFETLTLCYYDTNMIDLSRMTEQEIAWINAYHEWVYAEISPLLPQQEAQFLKEKCQAI
;
A
#
# COMPACT_ATOMS: atom_id res chain seq x y z
N VAL A 1 13.00 5.27 0.45
CA VAL A 1 13.59 6.14 1.49
C VAL A 1 14.52 7.15 0.88
N TRP A 2 14.64 8.30 1.51
CA TRP A 2 15.62 9.32 1.12
C TRP A 2 16.94 9.09 1.85
N VAL A 3 18.05 9.10 1.11
CA VAL A 3 19.40 8.98 1.68
C VAL A 3 20.07 10.36 1.60
N GLY A 4 20.34 10.95 2.74
CA GLY A 4 20.95 12.28 2.86
C GLY A 4 20.14 13.23 3.74
N ASN A 5 20.39 14.53 3.59
CA ASN A 5 19.67 15.54 4.38
C ASN A 5 18.21 15.67 3.92
N PRO A 6 17.21 15.39 4.79
CA PRO A 6 15.79 15.49 4.42
C PRO A 6 15.34 16.89 3.96
N ALA A 7 16.02 17.94 4.41
CA ALA A 7 15.72 19.32 3.99
C ALA A 7 16.01 19.57 2.50
N LEU A 8 16.74 18.68 1.85
CA LEU A 8 17.08 18.76 0.42
C LEU A 8 16.14 17.95 -0.47
N ILE A 9 15.11 17.29 0.08
CA ILE A 9 14.13 16.58 -0.72
C ILE A 9 13.32 17.55 -1.57
N PRO A 10 13.36 17.45 -2.91
CA PRO A 10 12.59 18.34 -3.77
C PRO A 10 11.07 18.18 -3.55
N ASP A 11 10.32 19.28 -3.59
CA ASP A 11 8.85 19.25 -3.42
C ASP A 11 8.16 18.34 -4.44
N ALA A 12 8.68 18.29 -5.68
CA ALA A 12 8.17 17.39 -6.70
C ALA A 12 8.30 15.91 -6.31
N VAL A 13 9.41 15.52 -5.66
CA VAL A 13 9.61 14.15 -5.17
C VAL A 13 8.67 13.84 -4.01
N LYS A 14 8.49 14.76 -3.07
CA LYS A 14 7.53 14.62 -1.96
C LYS A 14 6.10 14.47 -2.49
N ARG A 15 5.69 15.32 -3.43
CA ARG A 15 4.39 15.22 -4.08
C ARG A 15 4.19 13.85 -4.71
N ASP A 16 5.13 13.42 -5.55
CA ASP A 16 5.03 12.16 -6.29
C ASP A 16 5.02 10.95 -5.36
N TYR A 17 5.86 10.95 -4.33
CA TYR A 17 5.87 9.93 -3.29
C TYR A 17 4.52 9.85 -2.56
N THR A 18 3.98 10.99 -2.19
CA THR A 18 2.70 11.07 -1.48
C THR A 18 1.55 10.55 -2.33
N LEU A 19 1.49 10.87 -3.63
CA LEU A 19 0.44 10.38 -4.53
C LEU A 19 0.49 8.86 -4.70
N VAL A 20 1.69 8.28 -4.80
CA VAL A 20 1.87 6.82 -4.84
C VAL A 20 1.42 6.19 -3.52
N LEU A 21 1.84 6.75 -2.38
CA LEU A 21 1.46 6.27 -1.05
C LEU A 21 -0.05 6.34 -0.81
N LYS A 22 -0.73 7.41 -1.23
CA LYS A 22 -2.19 7.53 -1.16
C LYS A 22 -2.89 6.41 -1.93
N GLY A 23 -2.41 6.08 -3.13
CA GLY A 23 -2.93 4.97 -3.91
C GLY A 23 -2.75 3.62 -3.23
N HIS A 24 -1.58 3.39 -2.66
CA HIS A 24 -1.26 2.22 -1.85
C HIS A 24 -2.20 2.09 -0.63
N ILE A 25 -2.38 3.14 0.16
CA ILE A 25 -3.30 3.16 1.31
C ILE A 25 -4.74 2.90 0.87
N ALA A 26 -5.18 3.53 -0.22
CA ALA A 26 -6.55 3.37 -0.71
C ALA A 26 -6.86 1.92 -1.11
N LEU A 27 -5.89 1.21 -1.71
CA LEU A 27 -6.04 -0.21 -2.04
C LEU A 27 -5.98 -1.06 -0.77
N ALA A 28 -5.01 -0.85 0.11
CA ALA A 28 -4.87 -1.60 1.37
C ALA A 28 -6.12 -1.50 2.26
N CYS A 29 -6.80 -0.35 2.26
CA CYS A 29 -8.04 -0.11 3.02
C CYS A 29 -9.32 -0.57 2.31
N ALA A 30 -9.24 -1.12 1.10
CA ALA A 30 -10.42 -1.46 0.31
C ALA A 30 -11.27 -2.54 0.98
N ARG A 31 -12.59 -2.31 0.95
CA ARG A 31 -13.61 -3.30 1.27
C ARG A 31 -14.45 -3.52 0.03
N PHE A 32 -14.66 -4.77 -0.34
CA PHE A 32 -15.28 -5.09 -1.63
C PHE A 32 -16.16 -6.34 -1.53
N PRO A 33 -17.24 -6.44 -2.33
CA PRO A 33 -18.09 -7.61 -2.36
C PRO A 33 -17.35 -8.87 -2.77
N LYS A 34 -17.70 -10.03 -2.20
CA LYS A 34 -17.22 -11.32 -2.67
C LYS A 34 -17.54 -11.50 -4.16
N GLY A 35 -16.57 -11.94 -4.94
CA GLY A 35 -16.67 -12.06 -6.40
C GLY A 35 -16.03 -10.89 -7.15
N THR A 36 -15.57 -9.86 -6.45
CA THR A 36 -14.80 -8.76 -7.05
C THR A 36 -13.48 -9.26 -7.65
N ARG A 37 -13.15 -8.77 -8.82
CA ARG A 37 -11.89 -9.05 -9.53
C ARG A 37 -10.91 -7.92 -9.33
N GLY A 38 -9.61 -8.21 -9.41
CA GLY A 38 -8.57 -7.23 -9.15
C GLY A 38 -8.59 -6.02 -10.08
N ASN A 39 -9.05 -6.17 -11.34
CA ASN A 39 -9.19 -5.03 -12.26
C ASN A 39 -10.23 -4.00 -11.81
N GLN A 40 -11.17 -4.37 -10.95
CA GLN A 40 -12.15 -3.46 -10.37
C GLN A 40 -11.56 -2.64 -9.20
N LEU A 41 -10.46 -3.11 -8.62
CA LEU A 41 -9.78 -2.45 -7.49
C LEU A 41 -8.51 -1.68 -7.92
N ASP A 42 -7.91 -1.99 -9.06
CA ASP A 42 -6.68 -1.35 -9.56
C ASP A 42 -6.81 0.18 -9.64
N VAL A 43 -8.00 0.68 -9.96
CA VAL A 43 -8.28 2.13 -10.02
C VAL A 43 -8.07 2.84 -8.67
N LEU A 44 -8.26 2.15 -7.54
CA LEU A 44 -8.06 2.74 -6.21
C LEU A 44 -6.61 3.18 -6.01
N ALA A 45 -5.67 2.41 -6.54
CA ALA A 45 -4.25 2.75 -6.46
C ALA A 45 -3.84 3.83 -7.49
N ARG A 46 -4.57 3.95 -8.61
CA ARG A 46 -4.20 4.88 -9.69
C ARG A 46 -4.84 6.26 -9.57
N GLN A 47 -5.98 6.39 -8.90
CA GLN A 47 -6.84 7.56 -8.94
C GLN A 47 -6.11 8.88 -8.61
N PHE A 48 -5.18 8.86 -7.66
CA PHE A 48 -4.46 10.07 -7.24
C PHE A 48 -3.42 10.51 -8.26
N LEU A 49 -2.77 9.56 -8.94
CA LEU A 49 -1.87 9.85 -10.06
C LEU A 49 -2.65 10.32 -11.29
N TRP A 50 -3.78 9.68 -11.60
CA TRP A 50 -4.63 10.08 -12.72
C TRP A 50 -5.21 11.48 -12.56
N ALA A 51 -5.54 11.89 -11.34
CA ALA A 51 -6.00 13.24 -11.05
C ALA A 51 -4.97 14.33 -11.41
N GLU A 52 -3.67 13.97 -11.41
CA GLU A 52 -2.55 14.84 -11.80
C GLU A 52 -2.04 14.52 -13.23
N GLY A 53 -2.77 13.74 -14.01
CA GLY A 53 -2.39 13.36 -15.38
C GLY A 53 -1.21 12.38 -15.47
N MET A 54 -0.91 11.65 -14.40
CA MET A 54 0.20 10.70 -14.30
C MET A 54 -0.30 9.26 -14.23
N THR A 55 0.53 8.30 -14.63
CA THR A 55 0.23 6.87 -14.55
C THR A 55 1.50 6.03 -14.53
N TYR A 56 1.37 4.72 -14.28
CA TYR A 56 2.44 3.74 -14.40
C TYR A 56 2.02 2.58 -15.31
N GLY A 57 2.99 1.98 -15.99
CA GLY A 57 2.77 1.00 -17.05
C GLY A 57 2.71 -0.46 -16.61
N HIS A 58 2.88 -0.75 -15.30
CA HIS A 58 2.79 -2.12 -14.76
C HIS A 58 1.47 -2.35 -14.01
N GLY A 59 1.19 -3.59 -13.61
CA GLY A 59 0.06 -3.91 -12.72
C GLY A 59 0.28 -3.33 -11.32
N THR A 60 -0.80 -3.01 -10.62
CA THR A 60 -0.73 -2.59 -9.22
C THR A 60 -0.35 -3.74 -8.30
N GLY A 61 -0.70 -4.98 -8.68
CA GLY A 61 -0.36 -6.14 -7.92
C GLY A 61 -0.48 -7.44 -8.72
N HIS A 62 0.28 -8.43 -8.30
CA HIS A 62 0.26 -9.79 -8.81
C HIS A 62 -0.03 -10.78 -7.68
N GLY A 63 -0.48 -11.99 -8.01
CA GLY A 63 -0.53 -13.09 -7.07
C GLY A 63 0.87 -13.52 -6.64
N VAL A 64 0.98 -14.01 -5.41
CA VAL A 64 2.24 -14.49 -4.83
C VAL A 64 2.09 -15.97 -4.45
N GLY A 65 2.99 -16.80 -4.94
CA GLY A 65 3.05 -18.22 -4.65
C GLY A 65 3.64 -18.52 -3.27
N HIS A 66 3.32 -19.69 -2.74
CA HIS A 66 3.77 -20.10 -1.41
C HIS A 66 5.21 -20.61 -1.36
N PHE A 67 5.82 -20.88 -2.51
CA PHE A 67 7.18 -21.40 -2.57
C PHE A 67 8.07 -20.46 -3.39
N MET A 68 8.48 -20.74 -4.57
CA MET A 68 9.42 -19.89 -5.32
C MET A 68 8.73 -19.02 -6.38
N GLY A 69 7.41 -19.07 -6.49
CA GLY A 69 6.64 -18.31 -7.45
C GLY A 69 6.34 -16.89 -6.97
N CYS A 70 7.30 -15.96 -7.09
CA CYS A 70 7.07 -14.56 -6.74
C CYS A 70 5.88 -13.98 -7.52
N HIS A 71 5.82 -14.22 -8.83
CA HIS A 71 4.67 -13.87 -9.67
C HIS A 71 3.86 -15.13 -9.98
N GLU A 72 2.87 -15.43 -9.14
CA GLU A 72 2.02 -16.62 -9.30
C GLU A 72 0.54 -16.27 -9.18
N GLY A 73 -0.20 -16.50 -10.28
CA GLY A 73 -1.64 -16.32 -10.32
C GLY A 73 -2.43 -17.48 -9.67
N PRO A 74 -3.76 -17.54 -9.92
CA PRO A 74 -4.48 -16.89 -11.04
C PRO A 74 -4.91 -15.44 -10.81
N GLN A 75 -4.93 -14.95 -9.56
CA GLN A 75 -5.35 -13.60 -9.23
C GLN A 75 -4.26 -12.56 -9.53
N ASN A 76 -4.70 -11.33 -9.80
CA ASN A 76 -3.85 -10.15 -9.89
C ASN A 76 -4.69 -8.89 -9.62
N ILE A 77 -4.03 -7.73 -9.47
CA ILE A 77 -4.66 -6.40 -9.38
C ILE A 77 -4.04 -5.56 -10.49
N ARG A 78 -4.74 -5.50 -11.64
CA ARG A 78 -4.24 -4.87 -12.87
C ARG A 78 -5.40 -4.34 -13.70
N THR A 79 -5.11 -3.46 -14.63
CA THR A 79 -6.12 -2.90 -15.56
C THR A 79 -6.70 -3.92 -16.55
N ASP A 80 -5.97 -5.00 -16.85
CA ASP A 80 -6.41 -6.03 -17.79
C ASP A 80 -7.53 -6.91 -17.22
N ASN A 81 -8.35 -7.45 -18.10
CA ASN A 81 -9.49 -8.27 -17.71
C ASN A 81 -9.05 -9.69 -17.29
N ASN A 82 -8.80 -9.88 -16.01
CA ASN A 82 -8.60 -11.20 -15.42
C ASN A 82 -9.96 -11.76 -14.94
N PRO A 83 -10.41 -12.94 -15.42
CA PRO A 83 -11.70 -13.50 -15.04
C PRO A 83 -11.75 -14.03 -13.59
N ASN A 84 -10.61 -14.22 -12.96
CA ASN A 84 -10.53 -14.84 -11.63
C ASN A 84 -10.85 -13.80 -10.54
N PRO A 85 -11.91 -14.02 -9.72
CA PRO A 85 -12.20 -13.14 -8.60
C PRO A 85 -11.20 -13.36 -7.46
N LEU A 86 -11.01 -12.32 -6.66
CA LEU A 86 -10.25 -12.42 -5.42
C LEU A 86 -10.98 -13.31 -4.41
N GLN A 87 -10.24 -14.20 -3.74
CA GLN A 87 -10.77 -15.16 -2.77
C GLN A 87 -10.01 -15.06 -1.45
N VAL A 88 -10.71 -15.37 -0.35
CA VAL A 88 -10.08 -15.47 0.98
C VAL A 88 -8.85 -16.38 0.92
N GLY A 89 -7.74 -15.93 1.47
CA GLY A 89 -6.45 -16.60 1.43
C GLY A 89 -5.57 -16.25 0.23
N ASN A 90 -6.08 -15.58 -0.80
CA ASN A 90 -5.21 -15.05 -1.85
C ASN A 90 -4.22 -14.04 -1.26
N ILE A 91 -2.97 -14.13 -1.67
CA ILE A 91 -1.92 -13.14 -1.39
C ILE A 91 -1.62 -12.42 -2.69
N CYS A 92 -1.60 -11.09 -2.62
CA CYS A 92 -1.23 -10.23 -3.73
C CYS A 92 -0.17 -9.22 -3.26
N SER A 93 0.61 -8.69 -4.21
CA SER A 93 1.32 -7.45 -4.00
C SER A 93 0.37 -6.26 -4.12
N ASP A 94 0.72 -5.16 -3.44
CA ASP A 94 0.14 -3.82 -3.58
C ASP A 94 1.32 -2.89 -3.80
N GLU A 95 1.62 -2.61 -5.08
CA GLU A 95 2.88 -2.00 -5.53
C GLU A 95 2.70 -0.85 -6.54
N PRO A 96 1.82 0.12 -6.30
CA PRO A 96 1.73 1.28 -7.17
C PRO A 96 3.07 2.00 -7.28
N GLY A 97 3.30 2.67 -8.40
CA GLY A 97 4.56 3.37 -8.63
C GLY A 97 4.42 4.58 -9.56
N LEU A 98 5.50 5.33 -9.67
CA LEU A 98 5.67 6.42 -10.64
C LEU A 98 7.12 6.47 -11.09
N TYR A 99 7.34 6.62 -12.38
CA TYR A 99 8.69 6.57 -12.95
C TYR A 99 8.90 7.77 -13.88
N ARG A 100 9.87 8.62 -13.53
CA ARG A 100 10.30 9.75 -14.36
C ARG A 100 11.58 9.39 -15.08
N ALA A 101 11.52 9.33 -16.39
CA ALA A 101 12.66 8.95 -17.22
C ALA A 101 13.87 9.84 -16.94
N ASN A 102 15.03 9.22 -16.69
CA ASN A 102 16.31 9.85 -16.36
C ASN A 102 16.33 10.68 -15.06
N GLU A 103 15.29 10.56 -14.21
CA GLU A 103 15.23 11.29 -12.94
C GLU A 103 15.18 10.29 -11.77
N TYR A 104 14.00 9.68 -11.51
CA TYR A 104 13.80 8.75 -10.40
C TYR A 104 12.61 7.82 -10.64
N GLY A 105 12.57 6.73 -9.87
CA GLY A 105 11.40 5.88 -9.73
C GLY A 105 10.96 5.80 -8.27
N ILE A 106 9.66 5.72 -8.06
CA ILE A 106 9.04 5.53 -6.75
C ILE A 106 8.14 4.31 -6.85
N ARG A 107 8.29 3.37 -5.92
CA ARG A 107 7.36 2.26 -5.69
C ARG A 107 7.15 2.10 -4.20
N THR A 108 5.90 2.02 -3.79
CA THR A 108 5.53 1.63 -2.43
C THR A 108 4.90 0.24 -2.52
N GLU A 109 5.43 -0.72 -1.78
CA GLU A 109 5.03 -2.12 -1.95
C GLU A 109 4.86 -2.83 -0.62
N ASN A 110 3.71 -3.49 -0.45
CA ASN A 110 3.44 -4.47 0.58
C ASN A 110 2.82 -5.72 -0.03
N LEU A 111 2.93 -6.84 0.67
CA LEU A 111 2.08 -8.00 0.46
C LEU A 111 0.79 -7.81 1.26
N ILE A 112 -0.34 -8.12 0.62
CA ILE A 112 -1.67 -8.05 1.21
C ILE A 112 -2.39 -9.39 1.03
N ALA A 113 -3.06 -9.85 2.08
CA ALA A 113 -3.86 -11.07 2.05
C ALA A 113 -5.36 -10.75 2.04
N VAL A 114 -6.12 -11.45 1.20
CA VAL A 114 -7.58 -11.31 1.18
C VAL A 114 -8.18 -12.04 2.39
N ARG A 115 -9.02 -11.33 3.16
CA ARG A 115 -9.74 -11.83 4.34
C ARG A 115 -11.25 -11.57 4.23
N GLU A 116 -12.05 -12.29 4.98
CA GLU A 116 -13.46 -11.90 5.19
C GLU A 116 -13.48 -10.57 5.94
N CYS A 117 -14.26 -9.62 5.42
CA CYS A 117 -14.43 -8.33 6.07
C CYS A 117 -15.27 -8.50 7.32
N GLN A 118 -14.69 -8.16 8.46
CA GLN A 118 -15.41 -8.09 9.74
C GLN A 118 -15.97 -6.68 9.95
N ASN A 119 -16.96 -6.57 10.85
CA ASN A 119 -17.50 -5.27 11.28
C ASN A 119 -18.04 -4.38 10.14
N LEU A 120 -18.90 -4.96 9.30
CA LEU A 120 -19.70 -4.19 8.36
C LEU A 120 -20.66 -3.30 9.14
N GLY A 121 -20.92 -2.08 8.61
CA GLY A 121 -21.78 -1.11 9.27
C GLY A 121 -23.22 -1.62 9.44
N ALA A 122 -23.98 -0.97 10.33
CA ALA A 122 -25.35 -1.33 10.67
C ALA A 122 -26.35 -1.33 9.47
N HIS A 123 -25.97 -0.70 8.36
CA HIS A 123 -26.75 -0.62 7.13
C HIS A 123 -26.26 -1.57 6.03
N ALA A 124 -25.45 -2.58 6.39
CA ALA A 124 -24.99 -3.57 5.44
C ALA A 124 -26.19 -4.34 4.83
N THR A 125 -26.12 -4.58 3.51
CA THR A 125 -27.22 -5.21 2.75
C THR A 125 -27.25 -6.74 2.90
N GLY A 126 -26.39 -7.32 3.74
CA GLY A 126 -26.29 -8.76 4.00
C GLY A 126 -25.37 -9.51 3.04
N GLU A 127 -24.77 -8.85 2.08
CA GLU A 127 -23.78 -9.42 1.19
C GLU A 127 -22.47 -9.70 1.93
N LYS A 128 -21.75 -10.73 1.48
CA LYS A 128 -20.40 -11.02 2.00
C LYS A 128 -19.38 -10.07 1.40
N PHE A 129 -18.65 -9.40 2.26
CA PHE A 129 -17.55 -8.52 1.89
C PHE A 129 -16.20 -9.12 2.24
N LEU A 130 -15.21 -8.76 1.45
CA LEU A 130 -13.80 -9.05 1.66
C LEU A 130 -13.05 -7.74 1.92
N ALA A 131 -11.87 -7.88 2.52
CA ALA A 131 -10.94 -6.78 2.78
C ALA A 131 -9.51 -7.30 2.64
N PHE A 132 -8.55 -6.41 2.68
CA PHE A 132 -7.14 -6.77 2.73
C PHE A 132 -6.59 -6.69 4.15
N GLU A 133 -5.67 -7.60 4.45
CA GLU A 133 -4.79 -7.57 5.61
C GLU A 133 -3.36 -7.39 5.09
N THR A 134 -2.68 -6.36 5.53
CA THR A 134 -1.27 -6.13 5.19
C THR A 134 -0.39 -7.17 5.89
N LEU A 135 0.56 -7.76 5.18
CA LEU A 135 1.49 -8.77 5.71
C LEU A 135 2.90 -8.21 5.91
N THR A 136 3.33 -7.30 5.04
CA THR A 136 4.66 -6.68 5.12
C THR A 136 4.72 -5.71 6.28
N LEU A 137 5.81 -5.76 7.03
CA LEU A 137 6.07 -4.87 8.17
C LEU A 137 7.37 -4.09 7.92
N CYS A 138 7.24 -2.90 7.33
CA CYS A 138 8.36 -1.99 7.07
C CYS A 138 7.86 -0.55 7.14
N TYR A 139 8.60 0.34 7.80
CA TYR A 139 8.20 1.75 7.91
C TYR A 139 8.21 2.48 6.56
N TYR A 140 7.33 3.45 6.40
CA TYR A 140 7.39 4.45 5.33
C TYR A 140 8.28 5.62 5.74
N ASP A 141 9.03 6.19 4.79
CA ASP A 141 9.85 7.37 5.05
C ASP A 141 8.96 8.62 5.11
N THR A 142 8.62 9.04 6.32
CA THR A 142 7.73 10.17 6.57
C THR A 142 8.32 11.51 6.14
N ASN A 143 9.65 11.63 5.99
CA ASN A 143 10.30 12.82 5.44
C ASN A 143 9.92 13.09 3.98
N MET A 144 9.50 12.04 3.26
CA MET A 144 9.09 12.14 1.86
C MET A 144 7.60 12.46 1.70
N ILE A 145 6.83 12.55 2.78
CA ILE A 145 5.39 12.83 2.73
C ILE A 145 5.15 14.34 2.68
N ASP A 146 4.34 14.77 1.72
CA ASP A 146 3.72 16.09 1.72
C ASP A 146 2.41 16.03 2.51
N LEU A 147 2.46 16.40 3.78
CA LEU A 147 1.31 16.32 4.69
C LEU A 147 0.13 17.18 4.24
N SER A 148 0.36 18.26 3.46
CA SER A 148 -0.72 19.09 2.95
C SER A 148 -1.64 18.37 1.95
N ARG A 149 -1.19 17.24 1.42
CA ARG A 149 -1.94 16.37 0.49
C ARG A 149 -2.60 15.18 1.16
N MET A 150 -2.33 14.95 2.45
CA MET A 150 -2.86 13.82 3.20
C MET A 150 -4.16 14.21 3.92
N THR A 151 -5.09 13.28 3.95
CA THR A 151 -6.27 13.38 4.83
C THR A 151 -5.94 12.91 6.23
N GLU A 152 -6.74 13.34 7.22
CA GLU A 152 -6.61 12.86 8.61
C GLU A 152 -6.71 11.33 8.71
N GLN A 153 -7.55 10.70 7.88
CA GLN A 153 -7.71 9.25 7.85
C GLN A 153 -6.45 8.54 7.33
N GLU A 154 -5.81 9.07 6.30
CA GLU A 154 -4.56 8.52 5.76
C GLU A 154 -3.40 8.69 6.76
N ILE A 155 -3.32 9.83 7.43
CA ILE A 155 -2.35 10.07 8.52
C ILE A 155 -2.59 9.08 9.67
N ALA A 156 -3.83 8.92 10.11
CA ALA A 156 -4.18 7.98 11.17
C ALA A 156 -3.82 6.53 10.78
N TRP A 157 -4.02 6.16 9.51
CA TRP A 157 -3.64 4.83 9.00
C TRP A 157 -2.11 4.62 9.06
N ILE A 158 -1.32 5.60 8.61
CA ILE A 158 0.16 5.52 8.66
C ILE A 158 0.64 5.38 10.10
N ASN A 159 0.09 6.20 11.01
CA ASN A 159 0.48 6.17 12.43
C ASN A 159 0.17 4.81 13.06
N ALA A 160 -1.03 4.27 12.83
CA ALA A 160 -1.41 2.94 13.33
C ALA A 160 -0.55 1.83 12.72
N TYR A 161 -0.23 1.92 11.43
CA TYR A 161 0.66 0.98 10.76
C TYR A 161 2.09 1.04 11.33
N HIS A 162 2.65 2.22 11.56
CA HIS A 162 3.97 2.38 12.16
C HIS A 162 4.03 1.88 13.60
N GLU A 163 2.98 2.11 14.40
CA GLU A 163 2.86 1.56 15.74
C GLU A 163 2.91 0.02 15.70
N TRP A 164 2.16 -0.58 14.79
CA TRP A 164 2.16 -2.03 14.60
C TRP A 164 3.52 -2.55 14.12
N VAL A 165 4.15 -1.92 13.11
CA VAL A 165 5.51 -2.27 12.66
C VAL A 165 6.49 -2.25 13.83
N TYR A 166 6.47 -1.19 14.63
CA TYR A 166 7.37 -1.08 15.79
C TYR A 166 7.09 -2.16 16.83
N ALA A 167 5.85 -2.40 17.17
CA ALA A 167 5.46 -3.39 18.17
C ALA A 167 5.91 -4.81 17.82
N GLU A 168 5.75 -5.21 16.55
CA GLU A 168 6.08 -6.56 16.08
C GLU A 168 7.59 -6.75 15.83
N ILE A 169 8.26 -5.74 15.30
CA ILE A 169 9.64 -5.89 14.84
C ILE A 169 10.68 -5.52 15.91
N SER A 170 10.40 -4.50 16.75
CA SER A 170 11.39 -4.03 17.72
C SER A 170 11.87 -5.10 18.72
N PRO A 171 11.04 -6.07 19.18
CA PRO A 171 11.51 -7.13 20.06
C PRO A 171 12.51 -8.09 19.43
N LEU A 172 12.56 -8.12 18.10
CA LEU A 172 13.43 -8.99 17.32
C LEU A 172 14.78 -8.35 16.95
N LEU A 173 14.94 -7.05 17.27
CA LEU A 173 16.10 -6.27 16.87
C LEU A 173 17.05 -6.03 18.06
N PRO A 174 18.36 -5.90 17.81
CA PRO A 174 19.29 -5.34 18.77
C PRO A 174 18.88 -3.92 19.19
N GLN A 175 19.31 -3.47 20.36
CA GLN A 175 18.87 -2.22 20.97
C GLN A 175 19.07 -0.98 20.06
N GLN A 176 20.17 -0.92 19.32
CA GLN A 176 20.48 0.22 18.45
C GLN A 176 19.51 0.28 17.26
N GLU A 177 19.23 -0.85 16.62
CA GLU A 177 18.31 -0.98 15.50
C GLU A 177 16.85 -0.76 15.93
N ALA A 178 16.48 -1.23 17.13
CA ALA A 178 15.17 -0.97 17.70
C ALA A 178 14.96 0.52 17.97
N GLN A 179 16.00 1.23 18.44
CA GLN A 179 15.94 2.68 18.63
C GLN A 179 15.82 3.42 17.29
N PHE A 180 16.56 3.00 16.26
CA PHE A 180 16.42 3.53 14.89
C PHE A 180 15.00 3.33 14.38
N LEU A 181 14.44 2.11 14.51
CA LEU A 181 13.07 1.81 14.07
C LEU A 181 12.05 2.70 14.82
N LYS A 182 12.24 2.91 16.13
CA LYS A 182 11.39 3.81 16.93
C LYS A 182 11.34 5.22 16.36
N GLU A 183 12.50 5.75 15.94
CA GLU A 183 12.58 7.09 15.34
C GLU A 183 11.88 7.14 13.97
N LYS A 184 11.97 6.06 13.19
CA LYS A 184 11.30 5.97 11.87
C LYS A 184 9.79 5.75 11.96
N CYS A 185 9.31 5.19 13.05
CA CYS A 185 7.90 4.91 13.30
C CYS A 185 7.20 5.98 14.16
N GLN A 186 7.80 7.15 14.34
CA GLN A 186 7.15 8.25 15.05
C GLN A 186 5.89 8.72 14.29
N ALA A 187 4.88 9.09 15.06
CA ALA A 187 3.66 9.68 14.53
C ALA A 187 3.93 11.01 13.81
N ILE A 188 3.15 11.27 12.77
CA ILE A 188 3.20 12.48 11.96
C ILE A 188 1.92 13.29 12.08
#